data_bd20a9179125b4b62d3a32e11bca9fce
#
_entry.id   bd20a9179125b4b62d3a32e11bca9fce
#
_cell.length_a   1.000
_cell.length_b   1.000
_cell.length_c   1.000
_cell.angle_alpha   90.00
_cell.angle_beta   90.00
_cell.angle_gamma   90.00
#
_symmetry.space_group_name_H-M   'P 1'
#
loop_
_entity.id
_entity.type
_entity.pdbx_description
1 polymer ?
#
loop_
_entity_poly.entity_id
_entity_poly.type
_entity_poly.pdbx_seq_one_letter_code
_entity_poly.pdbx_strand_id
1 'polypeptide(L)'
;MSQPLPSVLETLRTLPDVVEPYFRAIPTDRLDHRRLPDAWTLREHLYHLAAVQAMLLGRMVLLRDDPHPVVVPYYPENEPALADRYPSVDAAFTEYRARRSEQLALLEALPVETWSKPAVHPQYERYDMGLVVHHLVFHEYWHFYRIEELWLTRDEFLS
;
A
#
# COMPACT_ATOMS: atom_id res chain seq x y z
N MET A 1 -3.86 16.84 -9.13
CA MET A 1 -2.46 16.98 -9.58
C MET A 1 -2.37 16.61 -11.06
N SER A 2 -1.45 17.21 -11.78
CA SER A 2 -1.10 16.71 -13.12
C SER A 2 -0.60 15.26 -13.02
N GLN A 3 -0.44 14.60 -14.16
CA GLN A 3 0.19 13.28 -14.27
C GLN A 3 1.41 13.19 -13.33
N PRO A 4 1.59 12.08 -12.58
CA PRO A 4 2.73 11.94 -11.69
C PRO A 4 4.05 11.98 -12.48
N LEU A 5 5.10 12.39 -11.79
CA LEU A 5 6.44 12.35 -12.38
C LEU A 5 6.77 10.90 -12.81
N PRO A 6 7.46 10.70 -13.92
CA PRO A 6 7.88 9.36 -14.38
C PRO A 6 8.60 8.56 -13.29
N SER A 7 9.36 9.25 -12.41
CA SER A 7 10.03 8.66 -11.25
C SER A 7 9.09 8.00 -10.24
N VAL A 8 7.86 8.49 -10.08
CA VAL A 8 6.87 7.91 -9.16
C VAL A 8 6.37 6.57 -9.70
N LEU A 9 6.07 6.47 -11.00
CA LEU A 9 5.68 5.21 -11.63
C LEU A 9 6.83 4.20 -11.62
N GLU A 10 8.06 4.67 -11.85
CA GLU A 10 9.25 3.81 -11.77
C GLU A 10 9.47 3.29 -10.35
N THR A 11 9.25 4.12 -9.32
CA THR A 11 9.28 3.69 -7.93
C THR A 11 8.26 2.57 -7.69
N LEU A 12 7.01 2.74 -8.12
CA LEU A 12 5.99 1.69 -7.97
C LEU A 12 6.38 0.38 -8.68
N ARG A 13 7.07 0.47 -9.82
CA ARG A 13 7.51 -0.69 -10.59
C ARG A 13 8.62 -1.46 -9.87
N THR A 14 9.57 -0.75 -9.29
CA THR A 14 10.79 -1.34 -8.72
C THR A 14 10.66 -1.67 -7.23
N LEU A 15 9.75 -1.01 -6.51
CA LEU A 15 9.61 -1.15 -5.06
C LEU A 15 9.40 -2.61 -4.60
N PRO A 16 8.60 -3.46 -5.27
CA PRO A 16 8.47 -4.87 -4.89
C PRO A 16 9.78 -5.64 -4.87
N ASP A 17 10.73 -5.29 -5.73
CA ASP A 17 12.04 -5.94 -5.84
C ASP A 17 13.03 -5.49 -4.74
N VAL A 18 12.75 -4.37 -4.11
CA VAL A 18 13.49 -3.90 -2.91
C VAL A 18 12.90 -4.50 -1.65
N VAL A 19 11.59 -4.48 -1.57
CA VAL A 19 10.83 -4.80 -0.36
C VAL A 19 10.82 -6.28 -0.03
N GLU A 20 10.54 -7.13 -1.01
CA GLU A 20 10.41 -8.56 -0.75
C GLU A 20 11.73 -9.18 -0.26
N PRO A 21 12.90 -8.97 -0.88
CA PRO A 21 14.16 -9.48 -0.35
C PRO A 21 14.48 -8.94 1.05
N TYR A 22 14.20 -7.67 1.31
CA TYR A 22 14.41 -7.06 2.63
C TYR A 22 13.55 -7.74 3.71
N PHE A 23 12.25 -7.92 3.44
CA PHE A 23 11.36 -8.59 4.38
C PHE A 23 11.73 -10.06 4.60
N ARG A 24 12.13 -10.76 3.54
CA ARG A 24 12.56 -12.17 3.62
C ARG A 24 13.86 -12.37 4.40
N ALA A 25 14.66 -11.34 4.60
CA ALA A 25 15.83 -11.38 5.46
C ALA A 25 15.47 -11.38 6.97
N ILE A 26 14.24 -11.06 7.34
CA ILE A 26 13.77 -11.04 8.72
C ILE A 26 13.63 -12.50 9.21
N PRO A 27 14.23 -12.87 10.36
CA PRO A 27 14.03 -14.19 10.96
C PRO A 27 12.55 -14.48 11.21
N THR A 28 12.10 -15.70 10.86
CA THR A 28 10.68 -16.06 10.90
C THR A 28 10.07 -16.00 12.30
N ASP A 29 10.86 -16.27 13.33
CA ASP A 29 10.45 -16.17 14.74
C ASP A 29 10.21 -14.72 15.20
N ARG A 30 10.66 -13.73 14.42
CA ARG A 30 10.44 -12.30 14.71
C ARG A 30 9.16 -11.78 14.09
N LEU A 31 8.61 -12.42 13.09
CA LEU A 31 7.50 -11.90 12.29
C LEU A 31 6.23 -11.65 13.12
N ASP A 32 5.95 -12.49 14.10
CA ASP A 32 4.73 -12.43 14.93
C ASP A 32 4.99 -11.85 16.32
N HIS A 33 6.23 -11.42 16.59
CA HIS A 33 6.57 -10.82 17.86
C HIS A 33 6.03 -9.39 17.96
N ARG A 34 5.04 -9.19 18.86
CA ARG A 34 4.46 -7.87 19.13
C ARG A 34 5.32 -7.13 20.15
N ARG A 35 6.12 -6.19 19.64
CA ARG A 35 7.08 -5.44 20.48
C ARG A 35 6.44 -4.31 21.29
N LEU A 36 5.34 -3.75 20.80
CA LEU A 36 4.55 -2.71 21.47
C LEU A 36 3.10 -3.18 21.57
N PRO A 37 2.40 -2.96 22.71
CA PRO A 37 1.06 -3.52 22.92
C PRO A 37 0.05 -3.20 21.82
N ASP A 38 0.06 -1.98 21.32
CA ASP A 38 -0.92 -1.46 20.35
C ASP A 38 -0.35 -1.33 18.92
N ALA A 39 0.91 -1.76 18.70
CA ALA A 39 1.52 -1.73 17.37
C ALA A 39 1.30 -3.05 16.63
N TRP A 40 1.26 -2.98 15.31
CA TRP A 40 1.25 -4.15 14.46
C TRP A 40 2.57 -4.93 14.53
N THR A 41 2.48 -6.24 14.33
CA THR A 41 3.65 -7.10 14.09
C THR A 41 4.23 -6.86 12.70
N LEU A 42 5.43 -7.37 12.45
CA LEU A 42 6.04 -7.30 11.12
C LEU A 42 5.17 -7.99 10.07
N ARG A 43 4.57 -9.13 10.41
CA ARG A 43 3.63 -9.86 9.54
C ARG A 43 2.37 -9.04 9.25
N GLU A 44 1.77 -8.41 10.25
CA GLU A 44 0.57 -7.58 10.08
C GLU A 44 0.84 -6.38 9.16
N HIS A 45 2.01 -5.76 9.24
CA HIS A 45 2.41 -4.71 8.30
C HIS A 45 2.47 -5.21 6.85
N LEU A 46 3.10 -6.38 6.59
CA LEU A 46 3.14 -6.97 5.26
C LEU A 46 1.74 -7.33 4.74
N TYR A 47 0.92 -7.96 5.59
CA TYR A 47 -0.41 -8.41 5.20
C TYR A 47 -1.33 -7.22 4.90
N HIS A 48 -1.19 -6.13 5.65
CA HIS A 48 -1.87 -4.88 5.33
C HIS A 48 -1.41 -4.33 3.97
N LEU A 49 -0.10 -4.25 3.73
CA LEU A 49 0.42 -3.78 2.44
C LEU A 49 -0.10 -4.59 1.26
N ALA A 50 -0.22 -5.90 1.38
CA ALA A 50 -0.80 -6.74 0.34
C ALA A 50 -2.31 -6.50 0.17
N ALA A 51 -3.06 -6.40 1.29
CA ALA A 51 -4.50 -6.23 1.27
C ALA A 51 -4.95 -4.88 0.66
N VAL A 52 -4.26 -3.78 1.02
CA VAL A 52 -4.64 -2.45 0.51
C VAL A 52 -4.40 -2.28 -0.99
N GLN A 53 -3.55 -3.10 -1.62
CA GLN A 53 -3.36 -3.04 -3.07
C GLN A 53 -4.67 -3.25 -3.84
N ALA A 54 -5.49 -4.22 -3.41
CA ALA A 54 -6.79 -4.50 -4.04
C ALA A 54 -7.75 -3.32 -3.86
N MET A 55 -7.81 -2.73 -2.66
CA MET A 55 -8.64 -1.56 -2.37
C MET A 55 -8.21 -0.35 -3.22
N LEU A 56 -6.91 -0.07 -3.30
CA LEU A 56 -6.38 1.04 -4.09
C LEU A 56 -6.59 0.82 -5.59
N LEU A 57 -6.42 -0.41 -6.09
CA LEU A 57 -6.78 -0.75 -7.47
C LEU A 57 -8.27 -0.47 -7.75
N GLY A 58 -9.16 -0.86 -6.84
CA GLY A 58 -10.59 -0.55 -6.95
C GLY A 58 -10.87 0.96 -7.03
N ARG A 59 -10.15 1.78 -6.26
CA ARG A 59 -10.23 3.24 -6.34
C ARG A 59 -9.71 3.77 -7.68
N MET A 60 -8.61 3.23 -8.21
CA MET A 60 -8.09 3.61 -9.52
C MET A 60 -9.10 3.28 -10.63
N VAL A 61 -9.75 2.13 -10.57
CA VAL A 61 -10.82 1.73 -11.50
C VAL A 61 -12.01 2.69 -11.40
N LEU A 62 -12.47 3.00 -10.18
CA LEU A 62 -13.55 3.97 -9.96
C LEU A 62 -13.20 5.34 -10.56
N LEU A 63 -12.00 5.85 -10.29
CA LEU A 63 -11.53 7.14 -10.81
C LEU A 63 -11.40 7.14 -12.35
N ARG A 64 -11.06 6.02 -12.96
CA ARG A 64 -11.01 5.88 -14.41
C ARG A 64 -12.40 5.92 -15.04
N ASP A 65 -13.32 5.09 -14.53
CA ASP A 65 -14.55 4.71 -15.21
C ASP A 65 -15.76 5.61 -14.88
N ASP A 66 -15.86 6.10 -13.64
CA ASP A 66 -16.98 6.93 -13.22
C ASP A 66 -16.73 8.41 -13.61
N PRO A 67 -17.67 9.08 -14.31
CA PRO A 67 -17.56 10.51 -14.61
C PRO A 67 -17.60 11.41 -13.38
N HIS A 68 -18.22 10.96 -12.27
CA HIS A 68 -18.36 11.71 -11.01
C HIS A 68 -18.01 10.83 -9.80
N PRO A 69 -16.74 10.38 -9.68
CA PRO A 69 -16.39 9.37 -8.70
C PRO A 69 -16.55 9.87 -7.26
N VAL A 70 -17.20 9.04 -6.44
CA VAL A 70 -17.36 9.25 -5.00
C VAL A 70 -16.65 8.11 -4.27
N VAL A 71 -15.61 8.46 -3.51
CA VAL A 71 -14.78 7.49 -2.80
C VAL A 71 -15.36 7.21 -1.42
N VAL A 72 -15.49 5.93 -1.10
CA VAL A 72 -15.83 5.49 0.26
C VAL A 72 -14.54 5.39 1.08
N PRO A 73 -14.48 5.98 2.29
CA PRO A 73 -13.34 5.84 3.19
C PRO A 73 -13.07 4.37 3.54
N TYR A 74 -11.79 4.04 3.65
CA TYR A 74 -11.36 2.74 4.13
C TYR A 74 -10.99 2.84 5.62
N TYR A 75 -11.52 1.93 6.41
CA TYR A 75 -11.27 1.83 7.84
C TYR A 75 -10.71 0.44 8.15
N PRO A 76 -9.39 0.32 8.42
CA PRO A 76 -8.75 -0.98 8.68
C PRO A 76 -9.37 -1.77 9.83
N GLU A 77 -9.93 -1.07 10.83
CA GLU A 77 -10.61 -1.67 11.98
C GLU A 77 -11.87 -2.46 11.62
N ASN A 78 -12.44 -2.24 10.44
CA ASN A 78 -13.60 -2.97 9.94
C ASN A 78 -13.22 -4.24 9.17
N GLU A 79 -11.92 -4.49 8.98
CA GLU A 79 -11.41 -5.67 8.26
C GLU A 79 -11.19 -6.84 9.23
N PRO A 80 -11.19 -8.09 8.72
CA PRO A 80 -10.74 -9.25 9.49
C PRO A 80 -9.34 -9.05 10.05
N ALA A 81 -9.02 -9.74 11.17
CA ALA A 81 -7.70 -9.66 11.78
C ALA A 81 -6.60 -9.85 10.73
N LEU A 82 -5.68 -8.89 10.65
CA LEU A 82 -4.61 -8.88 9.64
C LEU A 82 -3.76 -10.15 9.71
N ALA A 83 -3.52 -10.68 10.91
CA ALA A 83 -2.71 -11.89 11.11
C ALA A 83 -3.24 -13.11 10.35
N ASP A 84 -4.56 -13.17 10.12
CA ASP A 84 -5.24 -14.30 9.46
C ASP A 84 -5.57 -14.02 7.99
N ARG A 85 -5.17 -12.86 7.47
CA ARG A 85 -5.55 -12.41 6.12
C ARG A 85 -4.98 -13.30 5.01
N TYR A 86 -3.77 -13.81 5.20
CA TYR A 86 -3.08 -14.65 4.22
C TYR A 86 -2.56 -15.93 4.89
N PRO A 87 -2.56 -17.06 4.19
CA PRO A 87 -2.07 -18.33 4.74
C PRO A 87 -0.54 -18.34 4.93
N SER A 88 0.19 -17.45 4.26
CA SER A 88 1.65 -17.36 4.35
C SER A 88 2.17 -16.01 3.83
N VAL A 89 3.43 -15.71 4.17
CA VAL A 89 4.18 -14.57 3.61
C VAL A 89 4.25 -14.66 2.08
N ASP A 90 4.42 -15.86 1.53
CA ASP A 90 4.48 -16.06 0.07
C ASP A 90 3.15 -15.71 -0.60
N ALA A 91 2.03 -16.09 0.01
CA ALA A 91 0.70 -15.74 -0.50
C ALA A 91 0.49 -14.21 -0.48
N ALA A 92 0.93 -13.53 0.58
CA ALA A 92 0.85 -12.09 0.67
C ALA A 92 1.69 -11.38 -0.42
N PHE A 93 2.94 -11.81 -0.65
CA PHE A 93 3.77 -11.26 -1.72
C PHE A 93 3.23 -11.58 -3.12
N THR A 94 2.66 -12.75 -3.32
CA THR A 94 2.01 -13.11 -4.59
C THR A 94 0.87 -12.13 -4.90
N GLU A 95 -0.01 -11.89 -3.93
CA GLU A 95 -1.11 -10.92 -4.08
C GLU A 95 -0.58 -9.49 -4.28
N TYR A 96 0.38 -9.05 -3.47
CA TYR A 96 1.00 -7.73 -3.57
C TYR A 96 1.55 -7.47 -4.99
N ARG A 97 2.32 -8.41 -5.54
CA ARG A 97 2.89 -8.30 -6.89
C ARG A 97 1.84 -8.34 -7.99
N ALA A 98 0.86 -9.23 -7.86
CA ALA A 98 -0.23 -9.35 -8.84
C ALA A 98 -0.99 -8.02 -8.95
N ARG A 99 -1.44 -7.46 -7.81
CA ARG A 99 -2.15 -6.18 -7.79
C ARG A 99 -1.30 -5.01 -8.25
N ARG A 100 0.00 -5.00 -7.93
CA ARG A 100 0.93 -3.99 -8.45
C ARG A 100 1.01 -4.04 -9.98
N SER A 101 1.10 -5.20 -10.57
CA SER A 101 1.12 -5.36 -12.03
C SER A 101 -0.17 -4.84 -12.68
N GLU A 102 -1.33 -5.12 -12.08
CA GLU A 102 -2.63 -4.60 -12.55
C GLU A 102 -2.72 -3.07 -12.42
N GLN A 103 -2.25 -2.51 -11.30
CA GLN A 103 -2.18 -1.05 -11.09
C GLN A 103 -1.30 -0.38 -12.15
N LEU A 104 -0.11 -0.90 -12.39
CA LEU A 104 0.81 -0.35 -13.38
C LEU A 104 0.22 -0.40 -14.80
N ALA A 105 -0.37 -1.54 -15.18
CA ALA A 105 -1.03 -1.68 -16.48
C ALA A 105 -2.18 -0.68 -16.65
N LEU A 106 -2.98 -0.44 -15.60
CA LEU A 106 -4.03 0.58 -15.62
C LEU A 106 -3.45 1.98 -15.80
N LEU A 107 -2.44 2.34 -15.01
CA LEU A 107 -1.84 3.67 -14.99
C LEU A 107 -1.11 3.99 -16.30
N GLU A 108 -0.44 3.01 -16.93
CA GLU A 108 0.24 3.16 -18.21
C GLU A 108 -0.73 3.38 -19.38
N ALA A 109 -1.93 2.81 -19.28
CA ALA A 109 -2.98 2.97 -20.29
C ALA A 109 -3.90 4.19 -20.06
N LEU A 110 -3.67 4.95 -18.96
CA LEU A 110 -4.59 5.99 -18.52
C LEU A 110 -4.48 7.25 -19.41
N PRO A 111 -5.60 7.77 -19.97
CA PRO A 111 -5.61 9.06 -20.66
C PRO A 111 -5.13 10.20 -19.77
N VAL A 112 -4.39 11.16 -20.34
CA VAL A 112 -3.78 12.26 -19.57
C VAL A 112 -4.80 13.08 -18.79
N GLU A 113 -5.97 13.32 -19.35
CA GLU A 113 -7.07 14.06 -18.71
C GLU A 113 -7.62 13.38 -17.47
N THR A 114 -7.54 12.06 -17.38
CA THR A 114 -8.05 11.28 -16.25
C THR A 114 -7.20 11.48 -14.98
N TRP A 115 -5.92 11.83 -15.12
CA TRP A 115 -5.02 12.01 -13.97
C TRP A 115 -5.45 13.11 -13.01
N SER A 116 -6.08 14.17 -13.51
CA SER A 116 -6.54 15.31 -12.72
C SER A 116 -8.07 15.37 -12.58
N LYS A 117 -8.80 14.35 -13.06
CA LYS A 117 -10.25 14.29 -12.90
C LYS A 117 -10.60 14.28 -11.40
N PRO A 118 -11.39 15.25 -10.93
CA PRO A 118 -11.70 15.35 -9.51
C PRO A 118 -12.63 14.23 -9.06
N ALA A 119 -12.40 13.74 -7.84
CA ALA A 119 -13.31 12.84 -7.13
C ALA A 119 -13.72 13.44 -5.80
N VAL A 120 -14.90 13.06 -5.32
CA VAL A 120 -15.35 13.41 -3.97
C VAL A 120 -14.80 12.38 -2.98
N HIS A 121 -14.16 12.89 -1.92
CA HIS A 121 -13.70 12.08 -0.80
C HIS A 121 -14.03 12.81 0.52
N PRO A 122 -14.74 12.20 1.47
CA PRO A 122 -15.23 12.92 2.65
C PRO A 122 -14.14 13.41 3.60
N GLN A 123 -12.92 12.86 3.50
CA GLN A 123 -11.79 13.20 4.38
C GLN A 123 -10.70 14.05 3.68
N TYR A 124 -10.80 14.28 2.37
CA TYR A 124 -9.81 15.03 1.60
C TYR A 124 -10.48 16.19 0.89
N GLU A 125 -9.89 17.37 0.96
CA GLU A 125 -10.36 18.55 0.22
C GLU A 125 -10.21 18.38 -1.29
N ARG A 126 -9.23 17.57 -1.69
CA ARG A 126 -8.93 17.28 -3.07
C ARG A 126 -8.56 15.79 -3.21
N TYR A 127 -9.13 15.13 -4.20
CA TYR A 127 -8.85 13.74 -4.50
C TYR A 127 -8.87 13.53 -6.02
N ASP A 128 -7.82 12.92 -6.55
CA ASP A 128 -7.65 12.60 -7.96
C ASP A 128 -6.68 11.41 -8.12
N MET A 129 -6.51 10.88 -9.33
CA MET A 129 -5.61 9.75 -9.61
C MET A 129 -4.16 10.06 -9.22
N GLY A 130 -3.69 11.28 -9.48
CA GLY A 130 -2.34 11.69 -9.11
C GLY A 130 -2.11 11.59 -7.59
N LEU A 131 -3.10 12.00 -6.78
CA LEU A 131 -3.02 11.86 -5.33
C LEU A 131 -2.98 10.39 -4.89
N VAL A 132 -3.83 9.53 -5.47
CA VAL A 132 -3.86 8.10 -5.14
C VAL A 132 -2.49 7.45 -5.38
N VAL A 133 -1.85 7.76 -6.51
CA VAL A 133 -0.54 7.19 -6.86
C VAL A 133 0.57 7.67 -5.91
N HIS A 134 0.60 8.96 -5.58
CA HIS A 134 1.57 9.48 -4.60
C HIS A 134 1.31 8.91 -3.20
N HIS A 135 0.03 8.84 -2.79
CA HIS A 135 -0.34 8.25 -1.51
C HIS A 135 0.12 6.80 -1.40
N LEU A 136 -0.05 6.01 -2.46
CA LEU A 136 0.40 4.62 -2.50
C LEU A 136 1.91 4.50 -2.20
N VAL A 137 2.75 5.32 -2.85
CA VAL A 137 4.20 5.32 -2.60
C VAL A 137 4.53 5.70 -1.17
N PHE A 138 3.96 6.79 -0.65
CA PHE A 138 4.25 7.26 0.71
C PHE A 138 3.74 6.30 1.78
N HIS A 139 2.58 5.70 1.56
CA HIS A 139 2.01 4.69 2.44
C HIS A 139 2.92 3.45 2.55
N GLU A 140 3.45 2.97 1.43
CA GLU A 140 4.40 1.86 1.44
C GLU A 140 5.71 2.21 2.14
N TYR A 141 6.31 3.37 1.85
CA TYR A 141 7.51 3.82 2.55
C TYR A 141 7.31 3.95 4.06
N TRP A 142 6.14 4.45 4.49
CA TRP A 142 5.83 4.53 5.91
C TRP A 142 5.79 3.13 6.57
N HIS A 143 5.14 2.16 5.93
CA HIS A 143 5.10 0.79 6.45
C HIS A 143 6.49 0.12 6.46
N PHE A 144 7.33 0.38 5.45
CA PHE A 144 8.69 -0.16 5.42
C PHE A 144 9.58 0.46 6.49
N TYR A 145 9.45 1.75 6.72
CA TYR A 145 10.13 2.40 7.85
C TYR A 145 9.71 1.78 9.19
N ARG A 146 8.42 1.53 9.39
CA ARG A 146 7.93 0.84 10.59
C ARG A 146 8.43 -0.60 10.70
N ILE A 147 8.52 -1.34 9.61
CA ILE A 147 9.09 -2.69 9.57
C ILE A 147 10.57 -2.66 9.98
N GLU A 148 11.37 -1.73 9.42
CA GLU A 148 12.77 -1.55 9.79
C GLU A 148 12.92 -1.24 11.27
N GLU A 149 12.15 -0.28 11.78
CA GLU A 149 12.16 0.12 13.17
C GLU A 149 11.81 -1.04 14.11
N LEU A 150 10.73 -1.76 13.82
CA LEU A 150 10.30 -2.92 14.62
C LEU A 150 11.30 -4.08 14.55
N TRP A 151 12.05 -4.21 13.48
CA TRP A 151 13.03 -5.27 13.33
C TRP A 151 14.37 -4.95 13.97
N LEU A 152 14.92 -3.76 13.73
CA LEU A 152 16.33 -3.43 14.01
C LEU A 152 16.54 -2.52 15.21
N THR A 153 15.55 -1.73 15.60
CA THR A 153 15.71 -0.81 16.75
C THR A 153 15.75 -1.59 18.06
N ARG A 154 16.64 -1.20 18.97
CA ARG A 154 16.70 -1.76 20.32
C ARG A 154 15.47 -1.34 21.13
N ASP A 155 15.04 -2.19 22.08
CA ASP A 155 13.79 -1.96 22.83
C ASP A 155 13.77 -0.62 23.57
N GLU A 156 14.92 -0.18 24.11
CA GLU A 156 15.04 1.11 24.82
C GLU A 156 14.83 2.36 23.94
N PHE A 157 14.81 2.21 22.62
CA PHE A 157 14.64 3.32 21.65
C PHE A 157 13.37 3.16 20.82
N LEU A 158 12.58 2.11 21.03
CA LEU A 158 11.35 1.88 20.31
C LEU A 158 10.21 2.72 20.90
N SER A 159 9.51 3.51 20.07
CA SER A 159 8.44 4.44 20.47
C SER A 159 7.11 4.16 19.77
#